data_a5d7c6d9067f8472df0e3d26a3b55f82
#
_entry.id   a5d7c6d9067f8472df0e3d26a3b55f82
#
_cell.length_a   1.000
_cell.length_b   1.000
_cell.length_c   1.000
_cell.angle_alpha   90.00
_cell.angle_beta   90.00
_cell.angle_gamma   90.00
#
_symmetry.space_group_name_H-M   'P 1'
#
loop_
_entity.id
_entity.type
_entity.pdbx_description
1 polymer ?
#
loop_
_entity_poly.entity_id
_entity_poly.type
_entity_poly.pdbx_seq_one_letter_code
_entity_poly.pdbx_strand_id
1 'polypeptide(L)'
;LAGRGQRVVVIERKQYPFHRVCGEYVSHEVLPYLRRLGADPAPLAPASISRFRLSSPAGRVLDSPLDLGGFGVSRYRLDEFLYQLALARGVEFVLPATVAAVTFDAATDRHQVTLADGRHLTARLVLGTYGKRSALDRQLDRPFFGQRSPYVGVKYHLRLAGFPRDVIALHNFRDGYAGISAIEDDRLCFCYLTTRDNLRRSGSVAALEGEVLAQNPHLAAILSSAERLYAQPEVINEISFAPKAPVEQHLLMVGDAAGLITPLCGNGMAMALQGAALVAPLANQFLRGQLPRLALEAAYARAWQQQFGTRLRVGRAVQGLFGGPVLSELVVGALRHWPAGVRALMRQTHGQPF
;
A
#
# COMPACT_ATOMS: atom_id res chain seq x y z
N LEU A 1 -16.24 11.80 -4.94
CA LEU A 1 -17.56 12.12 -4.37
C LEU A 1 -17.79 13.63 -4.34
N ALA A 2 -16.84 14.44 -3.81
CA ALA A 2 -16.99 15.90 -3.77
C ALA A 2 -17.22 16.49 -5.17
N GLY A 3 -16.45 16.11 -6.18
CA GLY A 3 -16.67 16.50 -7.58
C GLY A 3 -18.01 16.03 -8.20
N ARG A 4 -18.80 15.24 -7.46
CA ARG A 4 -20.18 14.84 -7.82
C ARG A 4 -21.24 15.50 -6.97
N GLY A 5 -20.87 16.57 -6.24
CA GLY A 5 -21.77 17.36 -5.40
C GLY A 5 -22.10 16.74 -4.03
N GLN A 6 -21.35 15.74 -3.58
CA GLN A 6 -21.51 15.18 -2.24
C GLN A 6 -20.66 15.95 -1.22
N ARG A 7 -21.22 16.27 -0.05
CA ARG A 7 -20.44 16.78 1.08
C ARG A 7 -19.56 15.67 1.63
N VAL A 8 -18.25 15.91 1.67
CA VAL A 8 -17.25 14.92 2.11
C VAL A 8 -16.39 15.51 3.22
N VAL A 9 -16.26 14.76 4.32
CA VAL A 9 -15.33 15.06 5.41
C VAL A 9 -14.29 13.94 5.47
N VAL A 10 -13.01 14.31 5.50
CA VAL A 10 -11.89 13.39 5.71
C VAL A 10 -11.28 13.65 7.09
N ILE A 11 -11.11 12.59 7.87
CA ILE A 11 -10.50 12.65 9.19
C ILE A 11 -9.15 11.93 9.11
N GLU A 12 -8.06 12.62 9.43
CA GLU A 12 -6.71 12.03 9.46
C GLU A 12 -6.01 12.46 10.76
N ARG A 13 -5.31 11.51 11.39
CA ARG A 13 -4.60 11.74 12.66
C ARG A 13 -3.32 12.56 12.56
N LYS A 14 -2.79 12.70 11.34
CA LYS A 14 -1.57 13.48 11.05
C LYS A 14 -1.91 14.69 10.19
N GLN A 15 -1.10 15.71 10.26
CA GLN A 15 -1.15 16.82 9.30
C GLN A 15 -0.32 16.47 8.07
N TYR A 16 -0.82 16.83 6.90
CA TYR A 16 -0.07 16.73 5.65
C TYR A 16 0.98 17.85 5.57
N PRO A 17 2.12 17.62 4.90
CA PRO A 17 2.59 16.34 4.39
C PRO A 17 3.31 15.51 5.47
N PHE A 18 3.32 14.17 5.34
CA PHE A 18 4.07 13.30 6.24
C PHE A 18 4.52 12.00 5.56
N HIS A 19 5.60 11.41 6.08
CA HIS A 19 6.12 10.15 5.56
C HIS A 19 5.30 8.95 6.02
N ARG A 20 5.25 7.92 5.15
CA ARG A 20 4.64 6.61 5.43
C ARG A 20 5.60 5.51 5.01
N VAL A 21 5.58 4.38 5.70
CA VAL A 21 6.28 3.16 5.24
C VAL A 21 5.54 2.60 4.04
N CYS A 22 6.18 2.72 2.88
CA CYS A 22 5.66 2.33 1.57
C CYS A 22 6.84 2.21 0.61
N GLY A 23 6.78 1.32 -0.38
CA GLY A 23 7.79 1.22 -1.44
C GLY A 23 7.72 2.34 -2.48
N GLU A 24 6.72 3.22 -2.41
CA GLU A 24 6.56 4.45 -3.20
C GLU A 24 6.59 4.25 -4.73
N TYR A 25 6.34 3.03 -5.18
CA TYR A 25 6.09 2.67 -6.57
C TYR A 25 4.59 2.61 -6.84
N VAL A 26 4.16 3.18 -7.96
CA VAL A 26 2.77 3.17 -8.43
C VAL A 26 2.72 2.63 -9.86
N SER A 27 1.97 1.56 -10.09
CA SER A 27 1.76 1.02 -11.44
C SER A 27 1.00 2.01 -12.32
N HIS A 28 1.35 2.09 -13.60
CA HIS A 28 0.68 2.95 -14.58
C HIS A 28 -0.81 2.62 -14.79
N GLU A 29 -1.30 1.50 -14.26
CA GLU A 29 -2.73 1.16 -14.33
C GLU A 29 -3.65 2.25 -13.77
N VAL A 30 -3.13 3.10 -12.86
CA VAL A 30 -3.90 4.17 -12.21
C VAL A 30 -3.97 5.47 -13.01
N LEU A 31 -3.09 5.68 -14.00
CA LEU A 31 -2.96 6.97 -14.69
C LEU A 31 -4.25 7.44 -15.38
N PRO A 32 -5.01 6.59 -16.10
CA PRO A 32 -6.25 7.03 -16.72
C PRO A 32 -7.25 7.54 -15.67
N TYR A 33 -7.35 6.88 -14.54
CA TYR A 33 -8.24 7.30 -13.44
C TYR A 33 -7.77 8.60 -12.79
N LEU A 34 -6.47 8.72 -12.48
CA LEU A 34 -5.93 9.96 -11.90
C LEU A 34 -6.12 11.15 -12.85
N ARG A 35 -5.86 10.97 -14.16
CA ARG A 35 -6.08 12.02 -15.17
C ARG A 35 -7.53 12.45 -15.27
N ARG A 36 -8.46 11.50 -15.26
CA ARG A 36 -9.93 11.83 -15.21
C ARG A 36 -10.31 12.62 -13.96
N LEU A 37 -9.57 12.40 -12.86
CA LEU A 37 -9.74 13.18 -11.64
C LEU A 37 -8.96 14.50 -11.66
N GLY A 38 -8.24 14.87 -12.75
CA GLY A 38 -7.35 16.03 -12.75
C GLY A 38 -6.21 15.92 -11.73
N ALA A 39 -5.81 14.70 -11.38
CA ALA A 39 -4.76 14.36 -10.43
C ALA A 39 -3.55 13.74 -11.15
N ASP A 40 -3.21 14.22 -12.37
CA ASP A 40 -2.02 13.74 -13.09
C ASP A 40 -0.77 13.98 -12.23
N PRO A 41 0.04 12.95 -11.93
CA PRO A 41 1.23 13.09 -11.11
C PRO A 41 2.41 13.77 -11.82
N ALA A 42 2.32 14.08 -13.11
CA ALA A 42 3.41 14.67 -13.89
C ALA A 42 4.05 15.92 -13.25
N PRO A 43 3.29 16.86 -12.62
CA PRO A 43 3.88 18.02 -11.92
C PRO A 43 4.77 17.65 -10.72
N LEU A 44 4.67 16.43 -10.21
CA LEU A 44 5.52 15.95 -9.11
C LEU A 44 6.88 15.44 -9.60
N ALA A 45 7.14 15.47 -10.93
CA ALA A 45 8.34 14.94 -11.57
C ALA A 45 8.71 13.51 -11.10
N PRO A 46 7.76 12.54 -11.15
CA PRO A 46 8.00 11.19 -10.68
C PRO A 46 9.06 10.48 -11.53
N ALA A 47 9.82 9.57 -10.92
CA ALA A 47 10.73 8.72 -11.66
C ALA A 47 9.97 7.70 -12.52
N SER A 48 10.33 7.54 -13.79
CA SER A 48 9.74 6.52 -14.67
C SER A 48 10.36 5.16 -14.40
N ILE A 49 9.57 4.15 -14.14
CA ILE A 49 10.01 2.78 -13.83
C ILE A 49 9.51 1.83 -14.93
N SER A 50 10.43 1.19 -15.63
CA SER A 50 10.12 0.30 -16.76
C SER A 50 10.71 -1.11 -16.64
N ARG A 51 11.59 -1.33 -15.65
CA ARG A 51 12.25 -2.62 -15.44
C ARG A 51 12.13 -3.09 -13.98
N PHE A 52 12.01 -4.39 -13.85
CA PHE A 52 11.99 -5.09 -12.57
C PHE A 52 13.25 -5.94 -12.42
N ARG A 53 13.85 -5.88 -11.25
CA ARG A 53 14.97 -6.73 -10.85
C ARG A 53 14.62 -7.52 -9.61
N LEU A 54 14.94 -8.80 -9.58
CA LEU A 54 14.80 -9.65 -8.41
C LEU A 54 16.13 -10.34 -8.12
N SER A 55 16.61 -10.29 -6.88
CA SER A 55 17.75 -11.12 -6.49
C SER A 55 17.39 -12.15 -5.43
N SER A 56 18.01 -13.31 -5.51
CA SER A 56 18.02 -14.33 -4.44
C SER A 56 18.88 -13.89 -3.28
N PRO A 57 18.80 -14.55 -2.11
CA PRO A 57 19.67 -14.24 -0.97
C PRO A 57 21.18 -14.34 -1.28
N ALA A 58 21.60 -15.30 -2.12
CA ALA A 58 22.99 -15.44 -2.57
C ALA A 58 23.36 -14.49 -3.74
N GLY A 59 22.48 -13.58 -4.14
CA GLY A 59 22.77 -12.55 -5.14
C GLY A 59 22.53 -12.95 -6.58
N ARG A 60 21.92 -14.11 -6.88
CA ARG A 60 21.52 -14.44 -8.25
C ARG A 60 20.45 -13.47 -8.71
N VAL A 61 20.59 -12.90 -9.90
CA VAL A 61 19.72 -11.87 -10.45
C VAL A 61 18.82 -12.41 -11.56
N LEU A 62 17.58 -11.92 -11.54
CA LEU A 62 16.61 -12.01 -12.63
C LEU A 62 16.17 -10.59 -12.96
N ASP A 63 16.30 -10.20 -14.23
CA ASP A 63 15.79 -8.94 -14.78
C ASP A 63 14.60 -9.22 -15.70
N SER A 64 13.59 -8.36 -15.67
CA SER A 64 12.41 -8.45 -16.52
C SER A 64 11.90 -7.06 -16.87
N PRO A 65 11.39 -6.80 -18.08
CA PRO A 65 10.63 -5.60 -18.33
C PRO A 65 9.33 -5.62 -17.53
N LEU A 66 8.85 -4.43 -17.21
CA LEU A 66 7.50 -4.20 -16.68
C LEU A 66 6.60 -3.82 -17.86
N ASP A 67 5.74 -4.73 -18.30
CA ASP A 67 4.91 -4.53 -19.50
C ASP A 67 4.11 -3.21 -19.46
N LEU A 68 3.54 -2.89 -18.30
CA LEU A 68 2.77 -1.67 -18.09
C LEU A 68 3.64 -0.50 -17.58
N GLY A 69 4.74 -0.81 -16.91
CA GLY A 69 5.56 0.17 -16.22
C GLY A 69 4.88 0.78 -15.01
N GLY A 70 5.52 1.80 -14.47
CA GLY A 70 5.05 2.53 -13.31
C GLY A 70 5.85 3.80 -13.08
N PHE A 71 5.59 4.45 -11.96
CA PHE A 71 6.35 5.61 -11.53
C PHE A 71 6.65 5.56 -10.04
N GLY A 72 7.77 6.15 -9.67
CA GLY A 72 8.17 6.32 -8.30
C GLY A 72 7.94 7.76 -7.83
N VAL A 73 7.24 7.93 -6.73
CA VAL A 73 6.97 9.22 -6.11
C VAL A 73 6.79 9.03 -4.61
N SER A 74 7.38 9.92 -3.80
CA SER A 74 7.23 9.84 -2.35
C SER A 74 5.78 10.01 -1.93
N ARG A 75 5.36 9.26 -0.91
CA ARG A 75 4.06 9.46 -0.27
C ARG A 75 3.94 10.85 0.35
N TYR A 76 5.05 11.44 0.72
CA TYR A 76 5.10 12.81 1.21
C TYR A 76 4.55 13.80 0.18
N ARG A 77 5.00 13.72 -1.08
CA ARG A 77 4.53 14.58 -2.17
C ARG A 77 3.18 14.16 -2.74
N LEU A 78 3.00 12.86 -2.97
CA LEU A 78 1.76 12.38 -3.58
C LEU A 78 0.54 12.61 -2.67
N ASP A 79 0.66 12.30 -1.37
CA ASP A 79 -0.44 12.49 -0.42
C ASP A 79 -0.77 13.97 -0.26
N GLU A 80 0.24 14.86 -0.19
CA GLU A 80 0.05 16.31 -0.16
C GLU A 80 -0.64 16.83 -1.43
N PHE A 81 -0.19 16.40 -2.60
CA PHE A 81 -0.81 16.78 -3.87
C PHE A 81 -2.28 16.40 -3.92
N LEU A 82 -2.63 15.17 -3.52
CA LEU A 82 -4.01 14.71 -3.48
C LEU A 82 -4.83 15.43 -2.40
N TYR A 83 -4.24 15.77 -1.28
CA TYR A 83 -4.85 16.57 -0.22
C TYR A 83 -5.23 17.97 -0.72
N GLN A 84 -4.30 18.69 -1.35
CA GLN A 84 -4.55 20.02 -1.90
C GLN A 84 -5.63 19.99 -2.99
N LEU A 85 -5.60 18.98 -3.87
CA LEU A 85 -6.63 18.78 -4.88
C LEU A 85 -8.00 18.51 -4.27
N ALA A 86 -8.07 17.76 -3.18
CA ALA A 86 -9.32 17.48 -2.48
C ALA A 86 -9.88 18.75 -1.79
N LEU A 87 -9.02 19.55 -1.15
CA LEU A 87 -9.39 20.87 -0.60
C LEU A 87 -9.96 21.78 -1.67
N ALA A 88 -9.30 21.89 -2.81
CA ALA A 88 -9.75 22.73 -3.94
C ALA A 88 -11.12 22.28 -4.50
N ARG A 89 -11.55 21.06 -4.19
CA ARG A 89 -12.86 20.52 -4.55
C ARG A 89 -13.90 20.55 -3.44
N GLY A 90 -13.62 21.29 -2.37
CA GLY A 90 -14.54 21.46 -1.26
C GLY A 90 -14.63 20.26 -0.31
N VAL A 91 -13.64 19.39 -0.27
CA VAL A 91 -13.55 18.37 0.78
C VAL A 91 -13.16 19.04 2.09
N GLU A 92 -13.93 18.80 3.13
CA GLU A 92 -13.60 19.25 4.48
C GLU A 92 -12.61 18.28 5.12
N PHE A 93 -11.58 18.80 5.80
CA PHE A 93 -10.61 17.98 6.53
C PHE A 93 -10.62 18.31 8.01
N VAL A 94 -10.57 17.28 8.83
CA VAL A 94 -10.39 17.38 10.27
C VAL A 94 -9.04 16.78 10.61
N LEU A 95 -8.02 17.64 10.77
CA LEU A 95 -6.61 17.29 11.05
C LEU A 95 -6.01 18.20 12.13
N PRO A 96 -5.17 17.68 13.01
CA PRO A 96 -5.02 16.26 13.29
C PRO A 96 -6.20 15.76 14.12
N ALA A 97 -6.81 14.62 13.74
CA ALA A 97 -7.88 14.03 14.52
C ALA A 97 -7.91 12.50 14.39
N THR A 98 -8.20 11.84 15.49
CA THR A 98 -8.30 10.39 15.56
C THR A 98 -9.76 9.97 15.75
N VAL A 99 -10.24 9.07 14.91
CA VAL A 99 -11.55 8.44 15.11
C VAL A 99 -11.42 7.40 16.21
N ALA A 100 -12.17 7.56 17.28
CA ALA A 100 -12.23 6.64 18.42
C ALA A 100 -13.24 5.51 18.19
N ALA A 101 -14.43 5.85 17.64
CA ALA A 101 -15.50 4.89 17.39
C ALA A 101 -16.35 5.28 16.18
N VAL A 102 -16.96 4.27 15.55
CA VAL A 102 -18.04 4.45 14.57
C VAL A 102 -19.15 3.48 14.93
N THR A 103 -20.37 3.99 15.11
CA THR A 103 -21.56 3.19 15.34
C THR A 103 -22.60 3.45 14.25
N PHE A 104 -23.44 2.46 14.01
CA PHE A 104 -24.54 2.58 13.06
C PHE A 104 -25.88 2.58 13.79
N ASP A 105 -26.71 3.54 13.49
CA ASP A 105 -28.08 3.65 13.97
C ASP A 105 -29.05 3.22 12.86
N ALA A 106 -29.66 2.06 13.05
CA ALA A 106 -30.59 1.48 12.08
C ALA A 106 -31.93 2.27 11.97
N ALA A 107 -32.32 2.97 13.05
CA ALA A 107 -33.57 3.74 13.02
C ALA A 107 -33.47 4.98 12.14
N THR A 108 -32.30 5.59 12.06
CA THR A 108 -32.06 6.79 11.25
C THR A 108 -31.31 6.52 9.97
N ASP A 109 -30.83 5.29 9.73
CA ASP A 109 -29.93 4.88 8.63
C ASP A 109 -28.67 5.75 8.56
N ARG A 110 -28.05 6.05 9.72
CA ARG A 110 -26.89 6.92 9.82
C ARG A 110 -25.78 6.33 10.69
N HIS A 111 -24.57 6.75 10.41
CA HIS A 111 -23.44 6.50 11.27
C HIS A 111 -23.19 7.69 12.20
N GLN A 112 -22.81 7.41 13.42
CA GLN A 112 -22.20 8.35 14.35
C GLN A 112 -20.70 8.06 14.43
N VAL A 113 -19.89 9.06 14.12
CA VAL A 113 -18.43 9.01 14.20
C VAL A 113 -17.99 9.82 15.42
N THR A 114 -17.34 9.16 16.37
CA THR A 114 -16.81 9.79 17.59
C THR A 114 -15.32 9.99 17.44
N LEU A 115 -14.83 11.20 17.64
CA LEU A 115 -13.41 11.53 17.67
C LEU A 115 -12.84 11.35 19.08
N ALA A 116 -11.52 11.16 19.16
CA ALA A 116 -10.83 10.99 20.45
C ALA A 116 -10.90 12.23 21.37
N ASP A 117 -11.15 13.41 20.81
CA ASP A 117 -11.35 14.67 21.53
C ASP A 117 -12.81 14.91 21.98
N GLY A 118 -13.69 13.94 21.77
CA GLY A 118 -15.10 13.99 22.18
C GLY A 118 -16.05 14.59 21.14
N ARG A 119 -15.57 15.15 20.04
CA ARG A 119 -16.45 15.63 18.95
C ARG A 119 -17.18 14.48 18.27
N HIS A 120 -18.39 14.76 17.81
CA HIS A 120 -19.24 13.81 17.10
C HIS A 120 -19.59 14.35 15.71
N LEU A 121 -19.60 13.45 14.73
CA LEU A 121 -20.06 13.72 13.36
C LEU A 121 -21.10 12.65 12.99
N THR A 122 -22.09 13.06 12.23
CA THR A 122 -23.11 12.15 11.69
C THR A 122 -22.98 12.06 10.19
N ALA A 123 -22.99 10.86 9.62
CA ALA A 123 -22.88 10.63 8.19
C ALA A 123 -23.85 9.55 7.71
N ARG A 124 -24.38 9.70 6.50
CA ARG A 124 -25.16 8.64 5.83
C ARG A 124 -24.27 7.47 5.41
N LEU A 125 -23.00 7.72 5.12
CA LEU A 125 -22.04 6.72 4.67
C LEU A 125 -20.67 6.99 5.29
N VAL A 126 -20.01 5.95 5.77
CA VAL A 126 -18.62 6.00 6.23
C VAL A 126 -17.75 5.03 5.42
N LEU A 127 -16.63 5.55 4.92
CA LEU A 127 -15.62 4.77 4.20
C LEU A 127 -14.39 4.58 5.13
N GLY A 128 -14.09 3.34 5.47
CA GLY A 128 -12.90 2.98 6.25
C GLY A 128 -11.67 2.94 5.36
N THR A 129 -10.89 4.03 5.33
CA THR A 129 -9.67 4.17 4.50
C THR A 129 -8.40 4.27 5.35
N TYR A 130 -8.45 3.81 6.58
CA TYR A 130 -7.42 3.96 7.62
C TYR A 130 -6.19 3.04 7.44
N GLY A 131 -6.14 2.28 6.35
CA GLY A 131 -4.99 1.45 5.98
C GLY A 131 -4.98 0.09 6.68
N LYS A 132 -3.78 -0.45 6.92
CA LYS A 132 -3.60 -1.86 7.29
C LYS A 132 -4.21 -2.27 8.64
N ARG A 133 -4.29 -1.36 9.61
CA ARG A 133 -4.74 -1.62 10.99
C ARG A 133 -5.11 -0.32 11.71
N SER A 134 -6.20 -0.36 12.47
CA SER A 134 -6.70 0.76 13.28
C SER A 134 -7.29 0.24 14.60
N ALA A 135 -7.49 1.13 15.59
CA ALA A 135 -8.28 0.82 16.76
C ALA A 135 -9.74 0.46 16.42
N LEU A 136 -10.26 0.97 15.30
CA LEU A 136 -11.59 0.61 14.79
C LEU A 136 -11.70 -0.87 14.43
N ASP A 137 -10.62 -1.54 14.01
CA ASP A 137 -10.65 -2.98 13.73
C ASP A 137 -10.96 -3.81 14.99
N ARG A 138 -10.53 -3.32 16.18
CA ARG A 138 -10.88 -3.92 17.46
C ARG A 138 -12.35 -3.66 17.81
N GLN A 139 -12.82 -2.42 17.64
CA GLN A 139 -14.22 -2.06 17.91
C GLN A 139 -15.20 -2.84 17.03
N LEU A 140 -14.80 -3.13 15.78
CA LEU A 140 -15.58 -3.88 14.80
C LEU A 140 -15.41 -5.41 14.94
N ASP A 141 -14.70 -5.89 15.98
CA ASP A 141 -14.41 -7.31 16.22
C ASP A 141 -13.88 -8.06 15.01
N ARG A 142 -13.04 -7.40 14.19
CA ARG A 142 -12.51 -7.99 12.97
C ARG A 142 -11.53 -9.14 13.29
N PRO A 143 -11.75 -10.36 12.75
CA PRO A 143 -11.00 -11.56 13.17
C PRO A 143 -9.49 -11.45 13.02
N PHE A 144 -8.98 -10.73 12.02
CA PHE A 144 -7.55 -10.56 11.79
C PHE A 144 -6.87 -9.73 12.90
N PHE A 145 -7.63 -8.93 13.64
CA PHE A 145 -7.08 -8.02 14.66
C PHE A 145 -6.49 -8.78 15.86
N GLY A 146 -7.09 -9.91 16.23
CA GLY A 146 -6.60 -10.79 17.30
C GLY A 146 -5.33 -11.57 16.93
N GLN A 147 -4.99 -11.65 15.66
CA GLN A 147 -3.82 -12.39 15.18
C GLN A 147 -2.58 -11.49 15.21
N ARG A 148 -1.53 -11.94 15.90
CA ARG A 148 -0.23 -11.25 15.87
C ARG A 148 0.43 -11.47 14.52
N SER A 149 0.86 -10.38 13.90
CA SER A 149 1.68 -10.48 12.69
C SER A 149 3.15 -10.62 13.04
N PRO A 150 3.89 -11.52 12.37
CA PRO A 150 5.32 -11.65 12.57
C PRO A 150 6.14 -10.54 11.88
N TYR A 151 5.52 -9.69 11.06
CA TYR A 151 6.23 -8.79 10.15
C TYR A 151 6.40 -7.38 10.69
N VAL A 152 7.57 -6.81 10.34
CA VAL A 152 7.99 -5.42 10.54
C VAL A 152 8.40 -4.84 9.19
N GLY A 153 7.97 -3.62 8.90
CA GLY A 153 8.40 -2.85 7.74
C GLY A 153 9.29 -1.69 8.15
N VAL A 154 10.36 -1.44 7.42
CA VAL A 154 11.30 -0.35 7.63
C VAL A 154 11.51 0.41 6.32
N LYS A 155 11.62 1.74 6.38
CA LYS A 155 11.81 2.59 5.21
C LYS A 155 12.80 3.71 5.47
N TYR A 156 13.59 3.98 4.42
CA TYR A 156 14.43 5.18 4.27
C TYR A 156 14.20 5.84 2.90
N HIS A 157 14.59 7.12 2.79
CA HIS A 157 15.02 7.68 1.50
C HIS A 157 16.54 7.73 1.46
N LEU A 158 17.09 7.39 0.30
CA LEU A 158 18.54 7.29 0.08
C LEU A 158 18.94 8.13 -1.15
N ARG A 159 20.24 8.49 -1.20
CA ARG A 159 20.96 8.80 -2.45
C ARG A 159 22.00 7.73 -2.70
N LEU A 160 22.08 7.27 -3.94
CA LEU A 160 23.08 6.29 -4.36
C LEU A 160 23.47 6.57 -5.82
N ALA A 161 24.72 6.97 -6.01
CA ALA A 161 25.25 7.22 -7.34
C ALA A 161 25.22 5.94 -8.19
N GLY A 162 24.87 6.08 -9.47
CA GLY A 162 24.86 4.96 -10.41
C GLY A 162 23.70 3.97 -10.29
N PHE A 163 22.75 4.17 -9.37
CA PHE A 163 21.54 3.32 -9.32
C PHE A 163 20.65 3.61 -10.54
N PRO A 164 20.21 2.59 -11.32
CA PRO A 164 19.39 2.79 -12.50
C PRO A 164 18.01 3.36 -12.14
N ARG A 165 17.67 4.52 -12.65
CA ARG A 165 16.43 5.23 -12.28
C ARG A 165 15.16 4.58 -12.80
N ASP A 166 15.27 3.75 -13.82
CA ASP A 166 14.14 3.05 -14.46
C ASP A 166 13.87 1.65 -13.88
N VAL A 167 14.62 1.27 -12.83
CA VAL A 167 14.53 -0.05 -12.19
C VAL A 167 13.84 0.03 -10.83
N ILE A 168 12.87 -0.86 -10.61
CA ILE A 168 12.48 -1.28 -9.27
C ILE A 168 13.17 -2.62 -8.99
N ALA A 169 14.00 -2.67 -7.94
CA ALA A 169 14.69 -3.88 -7.54
C ALA A 169 14.13 -4.44 -6.22
N LEU A 170 13.96 -5.76 -6.18
CA LEU A 170 13.64 -6.53 -4.96
C LEU A 170 14.79 -7.48 -4.65
N HIS A 171 15.33 -7.38 -3.45
CA HIS A 171 16.45 -8.19 -2.99
C HIS A 171 16.00 -9.06 -1.82
N ASN A 172 16.04 -10.38 -1.99
CA ASN A 172 15.68 -11.32 -0.93
C ASN A 172 16.81 -11.48 0.07
N PHE A 173 16.44 -11.66 1.32
CA PHE A 173 17.34 -12.04 2.40
C PHE A 173 16.60 -13.00 3.36
N ARG A 174 17.27 -13.52 4.35
CA ARG A 174 16.67 -14.47 5.30
C ARG A 174 15.47 -13.84 6.03
N ASP A 175 14.31 -14.46 5.88
CA ASP A 175 13.03 -14.07 6.47
C ASP A 175 12.54 -12.66 6.05
N GLY A 176 12.91 -12.22 4.82
CA GLY A 176 12.50 -10.94 4.32
C GLY A 176 12.94 -10.61 2.89
N TYR A 177 12.59 -9.42 2.48
CA TYR A 177 13.05 -8.82 1.23
C TYR A 177 13.09 -7.29 1.35
N ALA A 178 13.95 -6.66 0.56
CA ALA A 178 14.08 -5.22 0.45
C ALA A 178 13.76 -4.76 -0.98
N GLY A 179 12.96 -3.71 -1.09
CA GLY A 179 12.67 -3.01 -2.35
C GLY A 179 13.45 -1.70 -2.42
N ILE A 180 13.97 -1.38 -3.60
CA ILE A 180 14.58 -0.08 -3.89
C ILE A 180 14.14 0.39 -5.27
N SER A 181 13.74 1.66 -5.37
CA SER A 181 13.36 2.30 -6.63
C SER A 181 13.57 3.80 -6.56
N ALA A 182 13.80 4.42 -7.73
CA ALA A 182 13.88 5.87 -7.81
C ALA A 182 12.52 6.52 -7.53
N ILE A 183 12.57 7.68 -6.89
CA ILE A 183 11.48 8.63 -6.71
C ILE A 183 11.90 10.00 -7.26
N GLU A 184 11.14 11.04 -7.00
CA GLU A 184 11.49 12.42 -7.39
C GLU A 184 12.82 12.90 -6.78
N ASP A 185 13.41 13.98 -7.33
CA ASP A 185 14.59 14.71 -6.82
C ASP A 185 15.85 13.83 -6.63
N ASP A 186 16.11 12.91 -7.55
CA ASP A 186 17.27 11.99 -7.51
C ASP A 186 17.38 11.17 -6.22
N ARG A 187 16.26 10.98 -5.55
CA ARG A 187 16.14 10.15 -4.35
C ARG A 187 15.71 8.73 -4.70
N LEU A 188 16.02 7.82 -3.82
CA LEU A 188 15.58 6.43 -3.86
C LEU A 188 14.73 6.13 -2.62
N CYS A 189 13.63 5.43 -2.81
CA CYS A 189 12.92 4.78 -1.73
C CYS A 189 13.55 3.41 -1.47
N PHE A 190 14.03 3.18 -0.26
CA PHE A 190 14.49 1.90 0.23
C PHE A 190 13.55 1.44 1.33
N CYS A 191 12.85 0.33 1.10
CA CYS A 191 11.84 -0.18 2.03
C CYS A 191 11.96 -1.70 2.12
N TYR A 192 11.99 -2.25 3.33
CA TYR A 192 12.07 -3.70 3.50
C TYR A 192 11.06 -4.24 4.50
N LEU A 193 10.69 -5.50 4.28
CA LEU A 193 9.87 -6.32 5.15
C LEU A 193 10.76 -7.40 5.76
N THR A 194 10.68 -7.57 7.07
CA THR A 194 11.37 -8.63 7.82
C THR A 194 10.49 -9.15 8.95
N THR A 195 10.95 -10.17 9.65
CA THR A 195 10.26 -10.68 10.83
C THR A 195 10.66 -9.95 12.10
N ARG A 196 9.73 -9.90 13.06
CA ARG A 196 10.01 -9.39 14.42
C ARG A 196 11.14 -10.17 15.10
N ASP A 197 11.27 -11.47 14.80
CA ASP A 197 12.29 -12.33 15.35
C ASP A 197 13.68 -11.96 14.84
N ASN A 198 13.82 -11.59 13.56
CA ASN A 198 15.08 -11.04 13.05
C ASN A 198 15.47 -9.77 13.79
N LEU A 199 14.54 -8.79 13.85
CA LEU A 199 14.80 -7.51 14.54
C LEU A 199 15.14 -7.72 16.03
N ARG A 200 14.43 -8.63 16.72
CA ARG A 200 14.68 -8.94 18.13
C ARG A 200 16.06 -9.59 18.34
N ARG A 201 16.46 -10.51 17.45
CA ARG A 201 17.79 -11.17 17.53
C ARG A 201 18.93 -10.19 17.30
N SER A 202 18.81 -9.30 16.33
CA SER A 202 19.83 -8.29 16.04
C SER A 202 19.82 -7.11 17.03
N GLY A 203 18.74 -6.91 17.78
CA GLY A 203 18.61 -5.85 18.79
C GLY A 203 18.38 -4.45 18.27
N SER A 204 18.82 -4.13 17.06
CA SER A 204 18.59 -2.81 16.41
C SER A 204 18.41 -2.94 14.90
N VAL A 205 17.85 -1.88 14.28
CA VAL A 205 17.72 -1.80 12.82
C VAL A 205 19.10 -1.81 12.15
N ALA A 206 20.08 -1.10 12.67
CA ALA A 206 21.43 -1.05 12.10
C ALA A 206 22.14 -2.41 12.17
N ALA A 207 22.03 -3.12 13.29
CA ALA A 207 22.59 -4.46 13.42
C ALA A 207 21.88 -5.47 12.49
N LEU A 208 20.55 -5.40 12.39
CA LEU A 208 19.77 -6.20 11.43
C LEU A 208 20.23 -5.98 9.98
N GLU A 209 20.46 -4.74 9.59
CA GLU A 209 20.94 -4.41 8.24
C GLU A 209 22.34 -4.98 7.99
N GLY A 210 23.26 -4.86 8.93
CA GLY A 210 24.63 -5.40 8.81
C GLY A 210 24.71 -6.93 8.88
N GLU A 211 23.94 -7.57 9.77
CA GLU A 211 24.03 -9.01 10.03
C GLU A 211 23.15 -9.86 9.11
N VAL A 212 22.01 -9.33 8.69
CA VAL A 212 21.00 -10.11 7.95
C VAL A 212 20.84 -9.62 6.52
N LEU A 213 20.59 -8.32 6.31
CA LEU A 213 20.36 -7.78 4.96
C LEU A 213 21.65 -7.81 4.14
N ALA A 214 22.81 -7.46 4.74
CA ALA A 214 24.10 -7.41 4.06
C ALA A 214 24.65 -8.79 3.67
N GLN A 215 23.99 -9.88 4.05
CA GLN A 215 24.32 -11.22 3.50
C GLN A 215 23.97 -11.32 2.00
N ASN A 216 22.99 -10.53 1.53
CA ASN A 216 22.79 -10.36 0.09
C ASN A 216 23.81 -9.33 -0.44
N PRO A 217 24.66 -9.70 -1.45
CA PRO A 217 25.73 -8.82 -1.93
C PRO A 217 25.22 -7.49 -2.52
N HIS A 218 24.03 -7.48 -3.11
CA HIS A 218 23.42 -6.26 -3.63
C HIS A 218 22.98 -5.33 -2.48
N LEU A 219 22.41 -5.88 -1.42
CA LEU A 219 22.04 -5.10 -0.23
C LEU A 219 23.28 -4.61 0.51
N ALA A 220 24.34 -5.43 0.62
CA ALA A 220 25.62 -5.00 1.19
C ALA A 220 26.19 -3.79 0.45
N ALA A 221 26.20 -3.83 -0.89
CA ALA A 221 26.66 -2.71 -1.71
C ALA A 221 25.80 -1.45 -1.53
N ILE A 222 24.46 -1.58 -1.48
CA ILE A 222 23.56 -0.46 -1.23
C ILE A 222 23.79 0.15 0.15
N LEU A 223 23.81 -0.67 1.19
CA LEU A 223 23.91 -0.21 2.58
C LEU A 223 25.26 0.44 2.90
N SER A 224 26.35 0.01 2.24
CA SER A 224 27.68 0.58 2.42
C SER A 224 27.94 1.87 1.64
N SER A 225 27.23 2.10 0.52
CA SER A 225 27.53 3.18 -0.42
C SER A 225 26.46 4.29 -0.45
N ALA A 226 25.26 4.01 0.06
CA ALA A 226 24.16 4.97 0.00
C ALA A 226 24.22 6.00 1.14
N GLU A 227 23.98 7.26 0.79
CA GLU A 227 23.68 8.33 1.76
C GLU A 227 22.24 8.18 2.28
N ARG A 228 22.07 8.10 3.60
CA ARG A 228 20.73 8.08 4.23
C ARG A 228 20.24 9.51 4.40
N LEU A 229 19.02 9.78 3.91
CA LEU A 229 18.39 11.11 4.00
C LEU A 229 17.55 11.29 5.27
N TYR A 230 17.40 10.25 6.08
CA TYR A 230 16.73 10.29 7.39
C TYR A 230 17.73 9.93 8.48
N ALA A 231 17.68 10.65 9.58
CA ALA A 231 18.47 10.31 10.77
C ALA A 231 17.97 8.98 11.41
N GLN A 232 16.67 8.73 11.33
CA GLN A 232 16.03 7.52 11.83
C GLN A 232 15.09 6.94 10.76
N PRO A 233 14.95 5.61 10.66
CA PRO A 233 14.02 5.00 9.72
C PRO A 233 12.57 5.19 10.15
N GLU A 234 11.67 5.20 9.16
CA GLU A 234 10.26 4.98 9.41
C GLU A 234 10.02 3.48 9.65
N VAL A 235 9.41 3.12 10.77
CA VAL A 235 9.16 1.72 11.15
C VAL A 235 7.68 1.48 11.39
N ILE A 236 7.14 0.38 10.86
CA ILE A 236 5.78 -0.09 11.14
C ILE A 236 5.76 -1.55 11.55
N ASN A 237 4.88 -1.87 12.48
CA ASN A 237 4.63 -3.22 12.98
C ASN A 237 3.25 -3.72 12.54
N GLU A 238 2.94 -4.98 12.85
CA GLU A 238 1.62 -5.57 12.68
C GLU A 238 1.13 -5.52 11.21
N ILE A 239 1.99 -5.93 10.28
CA ILE A 239 1.64 -6.06 8.85
C ILE A 239 0.99 -7.43 8.67
N SER A 240 -0.33 -7.48 8.57
CA SER A 240 -1.08 -8.73 8.42
C SER A 240 -1.66 -8.89 7.02
N PHE A 241 -1.38 -10.03 6.40
CA PHE A 241 -1.94 -10.44 5.10
C PHE A 241 -3.18 -11.32 5.25
N ALA A 242 -3.71 -11.44 6.46
CA ALA A 242 -4.95 -12.18 6.71
C ALA A 242 -6.12 -11.62 5.88
N PRO A 243 -7.06 -12.46 5.46
CA PRO A 243 -8.27 -12.03 4.76
C PRO A 243 -9.05 -11.00 5.59
N LYS A 244 -9.63 -10.02 4.89
CA LYS A 244 -10.49 -8.99 5.47
C LYS A 244 -11.76 -8.87 4.66
N ALA A 245 -12.86 -8.49 5.29
CA ALA A 245 -14.10 -8.18 4.60
C ALA A 245 -14.09 -6.73 4.09
N PRO A 246 -14.64 -6.48 2.89
CA PRO A 246 -14.77 -5.12 2.35
C PRO A 246 -15.95 -4.34 2.94
N VAL A 247 -16.84 -5.00 3.69
CA VAL A 247 -17.95 -4.38 4.41
C VAL A 247 -17.99 -4.94 5.82
N GLU A 248 -18.04 -4.07 6.82
CA GLU A 248 -18.11 -4.43 8.24
C GLU A 248 -19.08 -3.49 8.96
N GLN A 249 -20.12 -4.01 9.59
CA GLN A 249 -21.11 -3.21 10.35
C GLN A 249 -21.54 -1.93 9.59
N HIS A 250 -21.91 -2.09 8.31
CA HIS A 250 -22.31 -1.02 7.39
C HIS A 250 -21.22 -0.03 6.98
N LEU A 251 -19.96 -0.20 7.42
CA LEU A 251 -18.81 0.55 6.91
C LEU A 251 -18.24 -0.11 5.65
N LEU A 252 -18.01 0.67 4.62
CA LEU A 252 -17.33 0.20 3.42
C LEU A 252 -15.82 0.40 3.56
N MET A 253 -15.05 -0.69 3.60
CA MET A 253 -13.59 -0.65 3.71
C MET A 253 -12.94 -0.48 2.34
N VAL A 254 -11.93 0.38 2.23
CA VAL A 254 -11.23 0.67 0.96
C VAL A 254 -9.72 0.57 1.16
N GLY A 255 -9.00 0.12 0.13
CA GLY A 255 -7.55 -0.08 0.20
C GLY A 255 -7.16 -1.17 1.20
N ASP A 256 -6.07 -0.97 1.94
CA ASP A 256 -5.55 -1.95 2.90
C ASP A 256 -6.53 -2.29 4.05
N ALA A 257 -7.50 -1.42 4.33
CA ALA A 257 -8.55 -1.69 5.29
C ALA A 257 -9.48 -2.82 4.81
N ALA A 258 -9.69 -2.97 3.49
CA ALA A 258 -10.46 -4.06 2.89
C ALA A 258 -9.62 -5.29 2.55
N GLY A 259 -8.30 -5.13 2.39
CA GLY A 259 -7.37 -6.23 2.10
C GLY A 259 -5.99 -5.73 1.74
N LEU A 260 -4.98 -6.19 2.46
CA LEU A 260 -3.58 -5.84 2.22
C LEU A 260 -2.96 -6.84 1.24
N ILE A 261 -2.54 -6.36 0.07
CA ILE A 261 -1.68 -7.14 -0.81
C ILE A 261 -0.26 -7.16 -0.26
N THR A 262 0.48 -8.24 -0.51
CA THR A 262 1.88 -8.30 -0.07
C THR A 262 2.71 -7.22 -0.75
N PRO A 263 3.59 -6.50 -0.04
CA PRO A 263 4.40 -5.43 -0.62
C PRO A 263 5.30 -5.92 -1.77
N LEU A 264 5.65 -7.21 -1.78
CA LEU A 264 6.38 -7.87 -2.86
C LEU A 264 5.75 -7.66 -4.26
N CYS A 265 4.42 -7.52 -4.30
CA CYS A 265 3.71 -7.28 -5.56
C CYS A 265 3.77 -5.82 -6.02
N GLY A 266 4.24 -4.86 -5.18
CA GLY A 266 4.36 -3.44 -5.53
C GLY A 266 3.05 -2.72 -5.87
N ASN A 267 1.88 -3.28 -5.56
CA ASN A 267 0.60 -2.82 -6.13
C ASN A 267 -0.43 -2.29 -5.11
N GLY A 268 -0.02 -2.06 -3.85
CA GLY A 268 -0.95 -1.63 -2.79
C GLY A 268 -1.61 -0.28 -3.05
N MET A 269 -0.86 0.72 -3.54
CA MET A 269 -1.40 2.05 -3.86
C MET A 269 -2.37 1.99 -5.05
N ALA A 270 -2.04 1.24 -6.09
CA ALA A 270 -2.93 1.07 -7.23
C ALA A 270 -4.24 0.37 -6.83
N MET A 271 -4.19 -0.66 -5.97
CA MET A 271 -5.39 -1.30 -5.42
C MET A 271 -6.24 -0.34 -4.58
N ALA A 272 -5.63 0.56 -3.80
CA ALA A 272 -6.37 1.55 -3.03
C ALA A 272 -7.10 2.55 -3.93
N LEU A 273 -6.44 3.05 -4.98
CA LEU A 273 -7.03 3.94 -5.99
C LEU A 273 -8.15 3.23 -6.78
N GLN A 274 -7.94 1.98 -7.18
CA GLN A 274 -8.95 1.19 -7.87
C GLN A 274 -10.15 0.87 -6.96
N GLY A 275 -9.90 0.60 -5.66
CA GLY A 275 -10.97 0.44 -4.67
C GLY A 275 -11.80 1.71 -4.53
N ALA A 276 -11.18 2.89 -4.55
CA ALA A 276 -11.88 4.16 -4.57
C ALA A 276 -12.70 4.35 -5.86
N ALA A 277 -12.17 3.93 -7.02
CA ALA A 277 -12.88 3.97 -8.29
C ALA A 277 -14.12 3.05 -8.29
N LEU A 278 -14.05 1.89 -7.63
CA LEU A 278 -15.18 0.97 -7.50
C LEU A 278 -16.28 1.50 -6.55
N VAL A 279 -15.88 2.03 -5.39
CA VAL A 279 -16.85 2.44 -4.37
C VAL A 279 -17.55 3.76 -4.71
N ALA A 280 -16.86 4.71 -5.36
CA ALA A 280 -17.36 6.06 -5.55
C ALA A 280 -18.67 6.16 -6.39
N PRO A 281 -18.86 5.43 -7.52
CA PRO A 281 -20.13 5.43 -8.23
C PRO A 281 -21.28 4.87 -7.39
N LEU A 282 -21.06 3.74 -6.71
CA LEU A 282 -22.08 3.08 -5.87
C LEU A 282 -22.47 3.96 -4.68
N ALA A 283 -21.48 4.54 -4.01
CA ALA A 283 -21.69 5.49 -2.92
C ALA A 283 -22.51 6.72 -3.39
N ASN A 284 -22.21 7.23 -4.58
CA ASN A 284 -22.97 8.36 -5.12
C ASN A 284 -24.43 8.00 -5.44
N GLN A 285 -24.70 6.80 -5.97
CA GLN A 285 -26.09 6.31 -6.19
C GLN A 285 -26.84 6.20 -4.86
N PHE A 286 -26.20 5.62 -3.84
CA PHE A 286 -26.78 5.53 -2.49
C PHE A 286 -27.10 6.91 -1.91
N LEU A 287 -26.14 7.83 -1.95
CA LEU A 287 -26.32 9.19 -1.40
C LEU A 287 -27.41 10.01 -2.13
N ARG A 288 -27.67 9.67 -3.40
CA ARG A 288 -28.79 10.23 -4.18
C ARG A 288 -30.12 9.49 -3.97
N GLY A 289 -30.17 8.46 -3.14
CA GLY A 289 -31.39 7.67 -2.92
C GLY A 289 -31.75 6.70 -4.05
N GLN A 290 -30.84 6.48 -5.00
CA GLN A 290 -31.03 5.59 -6.17
C GLN A 290 -30.70 4.12 -5.87
N LEU A 291 -30.02 3.84 -4.76
CA LEU A 291 -29.58 2.51 -4.35
C LEU A 291 -29.79 2.38 -2.83
N PRO A 292 -30.51 1.37 -2.34
CA PRO A 292 -30.62 1.13 -0.89
C PRO A 292 -29.32 0.59 -0.30
N ARG A 293 -29.10 0.78 1.03
CA ARG A 293 -27.87 0.42 1.74
C ARG A 293 -27.43 -1.03 1.50
N LEU A 294 -28.32 -1.99 1.71
CA LEU A 294 -27.98 -3.41 1.53
C LEU A 294 -27.56 -3.73 0.09
N ALA A 295 -28.15 -3.08 -0.90
CA ALA A 295 -27.78 -3.26 -2.29
C ALA A 295 -26.42 -2.61 -2.60
N LEU A 296 -26.11 -1.43 -2.02
CA LEU A 296 -24.78 -0.81 -2.07
C LEU A 296 -23.70 -1.76 -1.53
N GLU A 297 -23.93 -2.26 -0.32
CA GLU A 297 -22.97 -3.14 0.38
C GLU A 297 -22.71 -4.44 -0.39
N ALA A 298 -23.77 -5.10 -0.85
CA ALA A 298 -23.67 -6.32 -1.64
C ALA A 298 -22.99 -6.08 -3.00
N ALA A 299 -23.31 -4.96 -3.68
CA ALA A 299 -22.68 -4.61 -4.95
C ALA A 299 -21.19 -4.31 -4.78
N TYR A 300 -20.83 -3.54 -3.75
CA TYR A 300 -19.44 -3.22 -3.45
C TYR A 300 -18.64 -4.48 -3.06
N ALA A 301 -19.17 -5.32 -2.17
CA ALA A 301 -18.51 -6.55 -1.76
C ALA A 301 -18.22 -7.48 -2.95
N ARG A 302 -19.19 -7.64 -3.86
CA ARG A 302 -19.02 -8.43 -5.10
C ARG A 302 -17.96 -7.81 -6.01
N ALA A 303 -18.03 -6.50 -6.28
CA ALA A 303 -17.07 -5.81 -7.12
C ALA A 303 -15.64 -5.89 -6.55
N TRP A 304 -15.49 -5.71 -5.24
CA TRP A 304 -14.20 -5.88 -4.55
C TRP A 304 -13.65 -7.30 -4.72
N GLN A 305 -14.45 -8.32 -4.44
CA GLN A 305 -14.03 -9.73 -4.52
C GLN A 305 -13.66 -10.12 -5.96
N GLN A 306 -14.44 -9.71 -6.95
CA GLN A 306 -14.13 -9.94 -8.37
C GLN A 306 -12.83 -9.28 -8.79
N GLN A 307 -12.59 -8.04 -8.35
CA GLN A 307 -11.43 -7.26 -8.75
C GLN A 307 -10.14 -7.70 -8.05
N PHE A 308 -10.20 -8.02 -6.76
CA PHE A 308 -9.01 -8.19 -5.92
C PHE A 308 -8.84 -9.59 -5.33
N GLY A 309 -9.88 -10.41 -5.31
CA GLY A 309 -9.84 -11.71 -4.65
C GLY A 309 -8.73 -12.63 -5.15
N THR A 310 -8.53 -12.70 -6.47
CA THR A 310 -7.44 -13.50 -7.06
C THR A 310 -6.07 -12.88 -6.78
N ARG A 311 -5.91 -11.55 -6.94
CA ARG A 311 -4.64 -10.86 -6.66
C ARG A 311 -4.17 -11.05 -5.23
N LEU A 312 -5.09 -10.96 -4.27
CA LEU A 312 -4.79 -11.15 -2.85
C LEU A 312 -4.39 -12.60 -2.54
N ARG A 313 -5.05 -13.60 -3.18
CA ARG A 313 -4.68 -15.01 -3.03
C ARG A 313 -3.32 -15.31 -3.62
N VAL A 314 -3.08 -14.88 -4.85
CA VAL A 314 -1.78 -15.05 -5.54
C VAL A 314 -0.68 -14.33 -4.76
N GLY A 315 -0.90 -13.08 -4.32
CA GLY A 315 0.05 -12.34 -3.51
C GLY A 315 0.46 -13.08 -2.25
N ARG A 316 -0.48 -13.67 -1.50
CA ARG A 316 -0.18 -14.49 -0.31
C ARG A 316 0.64 -15.74 -0.67
N ALA A 317 0.29 -16.44 -1.76
CA ALA A 317 1.05 -17.60 -2.21
C ALA A 317 2.48 -17.23 -2.61
N VAL A 318 2.65 -16.12 -3.34
CA VAL A 318 3.97 -15.61 -3.72
C VAL A 318 4.80 -15.20 -2.49
N GLN A 319 4.17 -14.56 -1.48
CA GLN A 319 4.84 -14.21 -0.22
C GLN A 319 5.45 -15.44 0.47
N GLY A 320 4.77 -16.59 0.41
CA GLY A 320 5.26 -17.85 0.99
C GLY A 320 6.47 -18.46 0.25
N LEU A 321 6.75 -18.03 -0.98
CA LEU A 321 7.91 -18.49 -1.76
C LEU A 321 9.19 -17.71 -1.42
N PHE A 322 9.07 -16.55 -0.76
CA PHE A 322 10.17 -15.66 -0.44
C PHE A 322 10.42 -15.59 1.07
N GLY A 323 11.66 -15.29 1.44
CA GLY A 323 12.10 -15.27 2.85
C GLY A 323 12.77 -16.58 3.32
N GLY A 324 12.44 -17.73 2.74
CA GLY A 324 13.18 -18.97 2.96
C GLY A 324 14.47 -19.00 2.12
N PRO A 325 15.68 -19.19 2.70
CA PRO A 325 16.93 -19.08 1.94
C PRO A 325 17.01 -20.07 0.78
N VAL A 326 16.66 -21.32 1.00
CA VAL A 326 16.75 -22.38 -0.04
C VAL A 326 15.66 -22.20 -1.10
N LEU A 327 14.41 -21.98 -0.67
CA LEU A 327 13.29 -21.87 -1.60
C LEU A 327 13.41 -20.63 -2.50
N SER A 328 13.84 -19.50 -1.94
CA SER A 328 14.08 -18.27 -2.74
C SER A 328 15.19 -18.47 -3.78
N GLU A 329 16.26 -19.21 -3.45
CA GLU A 329 17.33 -19.54 -4.41
C GLU A 329 16.82 -20.40 -5.56
N LEU A 330 16.02 -21.42 -5.27
CA LEU A 330 15.44 -22.30 -6.28
C LEU A 330 14.46 -21.57 -7.18
N VAL A 331 13.57 -20.76 -6.58
CA VAL A 331 12.55 -20.00 -7.32
C VAL A 331 13.20 -18.98 -8.24
N VAL A 332 14.13 -18.15 -7.76
CA VAL A 332 14.85 -17.18 -8.60
C VAL A 332 15.69 -17.88 -9.65
N GLY A 333 16.38 -18.97 -9.28
CA GLY A 333 17.15 -19.80 -10.21
C GLY A 333 16.33 -20.39 -11.33
N ALA A 334 15.10 -20.84 -11.08
CA ALA A 334 14.19 -21.36 -12.10
C ALA A 334 13.58 -20.24 -12.96
N LEU A 335 13.08 -19.19 -12.33
CA LEU A 335 12.39 -18.10 -13.02
C LEU A 335 13.29 -17.32 -13.98
N ARG A 336 14.61 -17.22 -13.70
CA ARG A 336 15.56 -16.56 -14.61
C ARG A 336 15.63 -17.21 -15.99
N HIS A 337 15.31 -18.51 -16.09
CA HIS A 337 15.27 -19.25 -17.35
C HIS A 337 13.87 -19.34 -17.97
N TRP A 338 12.86 -18.73 -17.31
CA TRP A 338 11.48 -18.77 -17.77
C TRP A 338 10.82 -17.36 -17.77
N PRO A 339 11.25 -16.45 -18.68
CA PRO A 339 10.74 -15.07 -18.76
C PRO A 339 9.22 -14.99 -18.94
N ALA A 340 8.62 -15.95 -19.68
CA ALA A 340 7.17 -16.00 -19.87
C ALA A 340 6.43 -16.25 -18.54
N GLY A 341 6.97 -17.12 -17.67
CA GLY A 341 6.43 -17.39 -16.36
C GLY A 341 6.51 -16.17 -15.44
N VAL A 342 7.61 -15.42 -15.48
CA VAL A 342 7.75 -14.15 -14.74
C VAL A 342 6.67 -13.15 -15.14
N ARG A 343 6.49 -12.91 -16.46
CA ARG A 343 5.43 -12.02 -16.97
C ARG A 343 4.03 -12.51 -16.60
N ALA A 344 3.77 -13.82 -16.69
CA ALA A 344 2.48 -14.38 -16.28
C ALA A 344 2.19 -14.15 -14.79
N LEU A 345 3.19 -14.31 -13.92
CA LEU A 345 3.07 -14.04 -12.49
C LEU A 345 2.83 -12.57 -12.21
N MET A 346 3.55 -11.66 -12.89
CA MET A 346 3.34 -10.22 -12.77
C MET A 346 1.92 -9.82 -13.18
N ARG A 347 1.38 -10.36 -14.27
CA ARG A 347 -0.01 -10.10 -14.72
C ARG A 347 -1.07 -10.55 -13.70
N GLN A 348 -0.76 -11.53 -12.86
CA GLN A 348 -1.66 -11.99 -11.80
C GLN A 348 -1.70 -11.05 -10.59
N THR A 349 -0.65 -10.25 -10.41
CA THR A 349 -0.51 -9.32 -9.27
C THR A 349 -0.78 -7.86 -9.65
N HIS A 350 -0.63 -7.50 -10.91
CA HIS A 350 -0.94 -6.16 -11.46
C HIS A 350 -2.32 -6.15 -12.11
N GLY A 351 -2.89 -4.95 -12.25
CA GLY A 351 -4.17 -4.74 -12.90
C GLY A 351 -4.09 -4.32 -14.34
N GLN A 352 -5.24 -4.01 -14.89
CA GLN A 352 -5.38 -3.32 -16.17
C GLN A 352 -5.65 -1.83 -15.91
N PRO A 353 -5.31 -0.93 -16.83
CA PRO A 353 -5.68 0.49 -16.75
C PRO A 353 -7.19 0.68 -16.57
N PHE A 354 -7.62 1.59 -15.69
CA PHE A 354 -9.02 1.79 -15.30
C PHE A 354 -9.43 3.26 -15.22
#